data_1b902dc3f9e00ab7881cc62a69f9ea0f
#
_entry.id   1b902dc3f9e00ab7881cc62a69f9ea0f
#
_cell.length_a   1.000
_cell.length_b   1.000
_cell.length_c   1.000
_cell.angle_alpha   90.00
_cell.angle_beta   90.00
_cell.angle_gamma   90.00
#
_symmetry.space_group_name_H-M   'P 1'
#
loop_
_entity.id
_entity.type
_entity.pdbx_description
1 polymer ?
#
loop_
_entity_poly.entity_id
_entity_poly.type
_entity_poly.pdbx_seq_one_letter_code
_entity_poly.pdbx_strand_id
1 'polypeptide(L)'
;MIPSHFGWAQIIRLGMVQASLGAIVVLMTSTLNRIMVVELMLPAILPGALVALHYMVQISRPRMGHGSDQGARRTPWIIGGMTLLALGALCATAATLWMTNSPVLGVILAVAGFVMIGLGVGAAGTSLLVLLAMRVQSEKRAAAATAVWLMMIVGFAVTAGCAGQLLDPYSPTRLLGVTLTVCTGAMIITLIALFRLEHDPGDEIIEPDASQIVPFRTALADVWRESAARQFTIFIFISMLAYSAQDLILEPFAGTVFGFTPGESTSLSGVQHGGVLIGMLLVALVGSKFAHGRAGSLRLWCVGGCIASAIALAGLAVAGHVGPPWPLKANVFLMGVANGAFSIAAIGQMMRLATEGRSAREGVRMGLWGAAQAIAFGFGGLLGTAASDLAHWILPSSGVAYGTVFAGEALLFVASALLASRIPMTEHQREQQSARVAQPSFS
;
A
#
# COMPACT_ATOMS: atom_id res chain seq x y z
N MET A 1 -3.74 37.34 9.62
CA MET A 1 -4.90 36.40 9.76
C MET A 1 -4.32 35.05 10.11
N ILE A 2 -4.85 34.34 11.11
CA ILE A 2 -4.38 33.01 11.50
C ILE A 2 -4.78 32.06 10.35
N PRO A 3 -3.85 31.31 9.75
CA PRO A 3 -4.19 30.36 8.70
C PRO A 3 -5.26 29.39 9.19
N SER A 4 -6.33 29.22 8.42
CA SER A 4 -7.42 28.32 8.80
C SER A 4 -6.93 26.88 8.70
N HIS A 5 -6.58 26.28 9.84
CA HIS A 5 -6.20 24.88 9.91
C HIS A 5 -7.38 23.96 9.55
N PHE A 6 -7.08 22.89 8.80
CA PHE A 6 -8.08 21.89 8.47
C PHE A 6 -8.60 21.16 9.72
N GLY A 7 -9.91 21.16 9.86
CA GLY A 7 -10.60 20.31 10.83
C GLY A 7 -10.81 18.88 10.28
N TRP A 8 -11.43 18.03 11.09
CA TRP A 8 -11.70 16.64 10.71
C TRP A 8 -12.56 16.49 9.45
N ALA A 9 -13.50 17.42 9.20
CA ALA A 9 -14.33 17.39 8.00
C ALA A 9 -13.49 17.52 6.71
N GLN A 10 -12.50 18.43 6.68
CA GLN A 10 -11.59 18.59 5.56
C GLN A 10 -10.62 17.40 5.42
N ILE A 11 -10.18 16.82 6.55
CA ILE A 11 -9.34 15.61 6.55
C ILE A 11 -10.11 14.43 5.94
N ILE A 12 -11.39 14.24 6.31
CA ILE A 12 -12.26 13.21 5.74
C ILE A 12 -12.46 13.45 4.24
N ARG A 13 -12.65 14.69 3.79
CA ARG A 13 -12.76 15.02 2.36
C ARG A 13 -11.49 14.62 1.60
N LEU A 14 -10.30 14.89 2.13
CA LEU A 14 -9.04 14.40 1.54
C LEU A 14 -8.95 12.87 1.57
N GLY A 15 -9.43 12.25 2.64
CA GLY A 15 -9.54 10.79 2.75
C GLY A 15 -10.46 10.18 1.68
N MET A 16 -11.56 10.84 1.30
CA MET A 16 -12.42 10.41 0.20
C MET A 16 -11.69 10.42 -1.14
N VAL A 17 -10.83 11.41 -1.40
CA VAL A 17 -9.97 11.43 -2.59
C VAL A 17 -9.00 10.25 -2.56
N GLN A 18 -8.40 9.97 -1.42
CA GLN A 18 -7.47 8.86 -1.27
C GLN A 18 -8.18 7.50 -1.43
N ALA A 19 -9.41 7.37 -0.94
CA ALA A 19 -10.24 6.19 -1.16
C ALA A 19 -10.58 6.01 -2.66
N SER A 20 -10.90 7.11 -3.35
CA SER A 20 -11.16 7.11 -4.80
C SER A 20 -9.92 6.71 -5.61
N LEU A 21 -8.73 7.17 -5.21
CA LEU A 21 -7.46 6.75 -5.79
C LEU A 21 -7.26 5.23 -5.61
N GLY A 22 -7.45 4.75 -4.38
CA GLY A 22 -7.37 3.33 -4.05
C GLY A 22 -8.37 2.49 -4.87
N ALA A 23 -9.60 2.96 -5.01
CA ALA A 23 -10.64 2.29 -5.80
C ALA A 23 -10.20 1.97 -7.23
N ILE A 24 -9.54 2.92 -7.91
CA ILE A 24 -9.04 2.69 -9.27
C ILE A 24 -7.83 1.75 -9.25
N VAL A 25 -6.90 1.96 -8.32
CA VAL A 25 -5.64 1.17 -8.26
C VAL A 25 -5.92 -0.31 -8.00
N VAL A 26 -6.85 -0.67 -7.10
CA VAL A 26 -7.15 -2.08 -6.80
C VAL A 26 -7.65 -2.86 -8.00
N LEU A 27 -8.46 -2.27 -8.87
CA LEU A 27 -8.89 -2.93 -10.11
C LEU A 27 -7.71 -3.22 -11.04
N MET A 28 -6.75 -2.30 -11.10
CA MET A 28 -5.60 -2.44 -12.00
C MET A 28 -4.61 -3.49 -11.50
N THR A 29 -4.35 -3.54 -10.21
CA THR A 29 -3.39 -4.47 -9.63
C THR A 29 -3.95 -5.87 -9.39
N SER A 30 -5.23 -5.97 -9.08
CA SER A 30 -5.92 -7.25 -8.81
C SER A 30 -6.60 -7.81 -10.06
N THR A 31 -7.68 -7.16 -10.50
CA THR A 31 -8.58 -7.71 -11.53
C THR A 31 -7.89 -7.85 -12.88
N LEU A 32 -7.17 -6.83 -13.37
CA LEU A 32 -6.49 -6.93 -14.66
C LEU A 32 -5.34 -7.94 -14.63
N ASN A 33 -4.60 -8.00 -13.52
CA ASN A 33 -3.56 -9.00 -13.32
C ASN A 33 -4.13 -10.43 -13.46
N ARG A 34 -5.21 -10.72 -12.77
CA ARG A 34 -5.87 -12.04 -12.84
C ARG A 34 -6.37 -12.34 -14.26
N ILE A 35 -6.98 -11.37 -14.94
CA ILE A 35 -7.48 -11.58 -16.31
C ILE A 35 -6.32 -11.86 -17.27
N MET A 36 -5.22 -11.14 -17.19
CA MET A 36 -4.03 -11.41 -18.01
C MET A 36 -3.49 -12.82 -17.78
N VAL A 37 -3.38 -13.27 -16.53
CA VAL A 37 -2.77 -14.56 -16.20
C VAL A 37 -3.72 -15.74 -16.47
N VAL A 38 -4.98 -15.64 -16.06
CA VAL A 38 -5.91 -16.78 -16.07
C VAL A 38 -6.76 -16.83 -17.34
N GLU A 39 -7.35 -15.69 -17.76
CA GLU A 39 -8.24 -15.68 -18.93
C GLU A 39 -7.43 -15.58 -20.25
N LEU A 40 -6.36 -14.82 -20.27
CA LEU A 40 -5.51 -14.65 -21.46
C LEU A 40 -4.31 -15.61 -21.49
N MET A 41 -4.10 -16.40 -20.43
CA MET A 41 -3.01 -17.38 -20.30
C MET A 41 -1.62 -16.74 -20.54
N LEU A 42 -1.46 -15.48 -20.16
CA LEU A 42 -0.18 -14.78 -20.30
C LEU A 42 0.73 -15.09 -19.09
N PRO A 43 2.07 -15.07 -19.27
CA PRO A 43 3.00 -15.23 -18.17
C PRO A 43 2.75 -14.19 -17.09
N ALA A 44 2.75 -14.58 -15.81
CA ALA A 44 2.45 -13.69 -14.68
C ALA A 44 3.48 -12.56 -14.53
N ILE A 45 4.71 -12.75 -15.05
CA ILE A 45 5.74 -11.73 -15.10
C ILE A 45 5.29 -10.48 -15.88
N LEU A 46 4.41 -10.62 -16.88
CA LEU A 46 3.95 -9.49 -17.68
C LEU A 46 3.13 -8.49 -16.84
N PRO A 47 2.01 -8.86 -16.18
CA PRO A 47 1.32 -7.93 -15.29
C PRO A 47 2.18 -7.52 -14.10
N GLY A 48 3.06 -8.39 -13.60
CA GLY A 48 4.04 -8.03 -12.57
C GLY A 48 4.98 -6.90 -13.01
N ALA A 49 5.49 -6.95 -14.24
CA ALA A 49 6.32 -5.90 -14.81
C ALA A 49 5.55 -4.58 -15.03
N LEU A 50 4.28 -4.66 -15.46
CA LEU A 50 3.42 -3.48 -15.61
C LEU A 50 3.17 -2.79 -14.26
N VAL A 51 2.90 -3.55 -13.20
CA VAL A 51 2.75 -3.02 -11.84
C VAL A 51 4.08 -2.49 -11.31
N ALA A 52 5.20 -3.16 -11.56
CA ALA A 52 6.53 -2.65 -11.20
C ALA A 52 6.82 -1.30 -11.90
N LEU A 53 6.47 -1.19 -13.19
CA LEU A 53 6.59 0.06 -13.96
C LEU A 53 5.76 1.19 -13.34
N HIS A 54 4.52 0.90 -12.93
CA HIS A 54 3.66 1.84 -12.21
C HIS A 54 4.36 2.40 -10.95
N TYR A 55 5.03 1.55 -10.15
CA TYR A 55 5.80 2.01 -8.99
C TYR A 55 7.08 2.75 -9.37
N MET A 56 7.80 2.31 -10.41
CA MET A 56 9.02 2.98 -10.88
C MET A 56 8.74 4.42 -11.35
N VAL A 57 7.66 4.63 -12.07
CA VAL A 57 7.24 5.97 -12.51
C VAL A 57 7.00 6.91 -11.32
N GLN A 58 6.58 6.38 -10.17
CA GLN A 58 6.36 7.16 -8.95
C GLN A 58 7.66 7.70 -8.32
N ILE A 59 8.84 7.29 -8.76
CA ILE A 59 10.12 7.94 -8.42
C ILE A 59 10.12 9.42 -8.86
N SER A 60 9.27 9.79 -9.82
CA SER A 60 9.06 11.18 -10.24
C SER A 60 8.29 12.06 -9.24
N ARG A 61 7.73 11.51 -8.16
CA ARG A 61 6.96 12.25 -7.13
C ARG A 61 7.62 13.53 -6.60
N PRO A 62 8.94 13.58 -6.34
CA PRO A 62 9.58 14.83 -5.88
C PRO A 62 9.48 15.96 -6.90
N ARG A 63 9.55 15.65 -8.21
CA ARG A 63 9.37 16.65 -9.28
C ARG A 63 7.93 17.13 -9.37
N MET A 64 6.96 16.25 -9.16
CA MET A 64 5.54 16.59 -9.14
C MET A 64 5.20 17.44 -7.90
N GLY A 65 5.79 17.12 -6.74
CA GLY A 65 5.69 17.92 -5.53
C GLY A 65 6.19 19.33 -5.76
N HIS A 66 7.40 19.47 -6.32
CA HIS A 66 7.96 20.77 -6.67
C HIS A 66 7.08 21.55 -7.67
N GLY A 67 6.55 20.90 -8.72
CA GLY A 67 5.62 21.54 -9.65
C GLY A 67 4.33 22.01 -8.96
N SER A 68 3.81 21.24 -7.99
CA SER A 68 2.65 21.66 -7.21
C SER A 68 2.95 22.80 -6.23
N ASP A 69 4.22 22.96 -5.82
CA ASP A 69 4.67 24.06 -4.94
C ASP A 69 4.77 25.40 -5.66
N GLN A 70 5.03 25.40 -6.98
CA GLN A 70 5.07 26.60 -7.80
C GLN A 70 3.68 27.18 -8.08
N GLY A 71 2.60 26.44 -7.87
CA GLY A 71 1.22 26.88 -8.06
C GLY A 71 0.60 27.39 -6.76
N ALA A 72 -0.27 28.41 -6.84
CA ALA A 72 -1.01 28.93 -5.69
C ALA A 72 -1.98 27.92 -5.08
N ARG A 73 -2.33 26.84 -5.79
CA ARG A 73 -3.31 25.82 -5.38
C ARG A 73 -2.85 24.42 -5.76
N ARG A 74 -3.10 23.44 -4.89
CA ARG A 74 -2.78 22.03 -5.11
C ARG A 74 -3.94 21.21 -5.67
N THR A 75 -5.17 21.69 -5.49
CA THR A 75 -6.40 21.08 -6.03
C THR A 75 -6.31 20.76 -7.53
N PRO A 76 -5.80 21.62 -8.43
CA PRO A 76 -5.66 21.29 -9.85
C PRO A 76 -4.74 20.09 -10.11
N TRP A 77 -3.65 19.97 -9.34
CA TRP A 77 -2.72 18.83 -9.44
C TRP A 77 -3.37 17.52 -8.99
N ILE A 78 -4.22 17.57 -7.94
CA ILE A 78 -4.97 16.40 -7.48
C ILE A 78 -5.99 16.00 -8.54
N ILE A 79 -6.77 16.94 -9.08
CA ILE A 79 -7.78 16.66 -10.12
C ILE A 79 -7.10 16.14 -11.40
N GLY A 80 -6.04 16.80 -11.87
CA GLY A 80 -5.27 16.38 -13.05
C GLY A 80 -4.66 14.99 -12.87
N GLY A 81 -4.09 14.70 -11.70
CA GLY A 81 -3.55 13.39 -11.35
C GLY A 81 -4.63 12.31 -11.33
N MET A 82 -5.80 12.57 -10.72
CA MET A 82 -6.93 11.64 -10.71
C MET A 82 -7.51 11.41 -12.12
N THR A 83 -7.57 12.45 -12.95
CA THR A 83 -7.99 12.32 -14.35
C THR A 83 -7.02 11.43 -15.14
N LEU A 84 -5.71 11.67 -14.98
CA LEU A 84 -4.68 10.86 -15.64
C LEU A 84 -4.72 9.41 -15.17
N LEU A 85 -4.94 9.18 -13.86
CA LEU A 85 -5.13 7.85 -13.28
C LEU A 85 -6.34 7.14 -13.89
N ALA A 86 -7.49 7.80 -13.97
CA ALA A 86 -8.71 7.23 -14.54
C ALA A 86 -8.56 6.89 -16.02
N LEU A 87 -7.98 7.80 -16.82
CA LEU A 87 -7.69 7.56 -18.23
C LEU A 87 -6.69 6.42 -18.42
N GLY A 88 -5.64 6.36 -17.58
CA GLY A 88 -4.67 5.27 -17.58
C GLY A 88 -5.31 3.92 -17.26
N ALA A 89 -6.24 3.87 -16.31
CA ALA A 89 -6.99 2.67 -15.96
C ALA A 89 -7.87 2.18 -17.11
N LEU A 90 -8.61 3.09 -17.77
CA LEU A 90 -9.40 2.76 -18.95
C LEU A 90 -8.52 2.28 -20.12
N CYS A 91 -7.38 2.94 -20.34
CA CYS A 91 -6.40 2.54 -21.34
C CYS A 91 -5.85 1.13 -21.06
N ALA A 92 -5.45 0.84 -19.81
CA ALA A 92 -4.94 -0.47 -19.41
C ALA A 92 -6.02 -1.57 -19.55
N THR A 93 -7.26 -1.27 -19.21
CA THR A 93 -8.39 -2.20 -19.40
C THR A 93 -8.63 -2.48 -20.89
N ALA A 94 -8.73 -1.45 -21.71
CA ALA A 94 -8.89 -1.61 -23.16
C ALA A 94 -7.71 -2.37 -23.78
N ALA A 95 -6.49 -2.06 -23.34
CA ALA A 95 -5.27 -2.75 -23.77
C ALA A 95 -5.31 -4.25 -23.45
N THR A 96 -5.74 -4.62 -22.23
CA THR A 96 -5.88 -6.02 -21.81
C THR A 96 -6.88 -6.77 -22.72
N LEU A 97 -8.01 -6.15 -23.02
CA LEU A 97 -8.98 -6.74 -23.94
C LEU A 97 -8.45 -6.84 -25.38
N TRP A 98 -7.61 -5.90 -25.80
CA TRP A 98 -7.02 -5.92 -27.14
C TRP A 98 -5.90 -6.95 -27.31
N MET A 99 -5.28 -7.42 -26.21
CA MET A 99 -4.26 -8.47 -26.24
C MET A 99 -4.76 -9.77 -26.87
N THR A 100 -6.06 -10.05 -26.86
CA THR A 100 -6.66 -11.23 -27.52
C THR A 100 -6.50 -11.18 -29.06
N ASN A 101 -6.58 -9.99 -29.64
CA ASN A 101 -6.53 -9.81 -31.11
C ASN A 101 -5.14 -9.43 -31.60
N SER A 102 -4.41 -8.63 -30.85
CA SER A 102 -3.08 -8.14 -31.17
C SER A 102 -2.22 -8.02 -29.90
N PRO A 103 -1.53 -9.10 -29.49
CA PRO A 103 -0.77 -9.11 -28.22
C PRO A 103 0.25 -7.99 -28.11
N VAL A 104 1.03 -7.73 -29.20
CA VAL A 104 2.09 -6.70 -29.20
C VAL A 104 1.50 -5.29 -28.97
N LEU A 105 0.45 -4.94 -29.73
CA LEU A 105 -0.20 -3.64 -29.59
C LEU A 105 -0.87 -3.52 -28.21
N GLY A 106 -1.51 -4.58 -27.72
CA GLY A 106 -2.10 -4.64 -26.40
C GLY A 106 -1.05 -4.39 -25.30
N VAL A 107 0.13 -5.00 -25.38
CA VAL A 107 1.22 -4.77 -24.42
C VAL A 107 1.72 -3.32 -24.47
N ILE A 108 1.92 -2.75 -25.67
CA ILE A 108 2.36 -1.35 -25.82
C ILE A 108 1.33 -0.39 -25.15
N LEU A 109 0.05 -0.60 -25.41
CA LEU A 109 -1.02 0.20 -24.81
C LEU A 109 -1.11 -0.01 -23.29
N ALA A 110 -0.90 -1.24 -22.80
CA ALA A 110 -0.86 -1.52 -21.37
C ALA A 110 0.30 -0.79 -20.69
N VAL A 111 1.50 -0.80 -21.29
CA VAL A 111 2.66 -0.01 -20.81
C VAL A 111 2.29 1.47 -20.70
N ALA A 112 1.67 2.05 -21.75
CA ALA A 112 1.22 3.45 -21.71
C ALA A 112 0.20 3.68 -20.60
N GLY A 113 -0.80 2.79 -20.45
CA GLY A 113 -1.80 2.84 -19.39
C GLY A 113 -1.19 2.81 -17.99
N PHE A 114 -0.27 1.88 -17.72
CA PHE A 114 0.39 1.76 -16.41
C PHE A 114 1.35 2.93 -16.10
N VAL A 115 1.99 3.51 -17.11
CA VAL A 115 2.73 4.78 -16.97
C VAL A 115 1.79 5.91 -16.55
N MET A 116 0.65 6.07 -17.23
CA MET A 116 -0.35 7.08 -16.88
C MET A 116 -0.89 6.86 -15.45
N ILE A 117 -1.16 5.63 -15.06
CA ILE A 117 -1.58 5.27 -13.69
C ILE A 117 -0.50 5.71 -12.68
N GLY A 118 0.78 5.38 -12.93
CA GLY A 118 1.89 5.74 -12.05
C GLY A 118 2.07 7.25 -11.89
N LEU A 119 2.00 8.00 -13.02
CA LEU A 119 2.04 9.46 -13.01
C LEU A 119 0.83 10.06 -12.28
N GLY A 120 -0.37 9.53 -12.53
CA GLY A 120 -1.60 9.98 -11.90
C GLY A 120 -1.59 9.80 -10.39
N VAL A 121 -1.20 8.59 -9.91
CA VAL A 121 -1.03 8.30 -8.47
C VAL A 121 0.06 9.19 -7.87
N GLY A 122 1.16 9.39 -8.59
CA GLY A 122 2.25 10.27 -8.15
C GLY A 122 1.79 11.71 -7.96
N ALA A 123 1.12 12.28 -8.94
CA ALA A 123 0.65 13.67 -8.92
C ALA A 123 -0.46 13.88 -7.86
N ALA A 124 -1.51 13.06 -7.89
CA ALA A 124 -2.64 13.20 -6.97
C ALA A 124 -2.22 12.90 -5.52
N GLY A 125 -1.56 11.76 -5.27
CA GLY A 125 -1.20 11.33 -3.93
C GLY A 125 -0.17 12.26 -3.27
N THR A 126 0.85 12.73 -4.01
CA THR A 126 1.86 13.66 -3.46
C THR A 126 1.23 14.99 -3.12
N SER A 127 0.46 15.60 -4.05
CA SER A 127 -0.18 16.89 -3.81
C SER A 127 -1.19 16.84 -2.67
N LEU A 128 -1.92 15.73 -2.52
CA LEU A 128 -2.84 15.50 -1.40
C LEU A 128 -2.11 15.44 -0.06
N LEU A 129 -1.02 14.67 0.04
CA LEU A 129 -0.25 14.54 1.27
C LEU A 129 0.44 15.85 1.66
N VAL A 130 0.93 16.62 0.68
CA VAL A 130 1.51 17.93 0.94
C VAL A 130 0.44 18.91 1.43
N LEU A 131 -0.74 18.92 0.81
CA LEU A 131 -1.87 19.75 1.26
C LEU A 131 -2.27 19.42 2.70
N LEU A 132 -2.34 18.12 3.04
CA LEU A 132 -2.60 17.65 4.39
C LEU A 132 -1.52 18.14 5.37
N ALA A 133 -0.25 17.98 5.03
CA ALA A 133 0.87 18.36 5.89
C ALA A 133 0.93 19.88 6.15
N MET A 134 0.56 20.69 5.17
CA MET A 134 0.57 22.16 5.30
C MET A 134 -0.64 22.70 6.07
N ARG A 135 -1.82 22.13 5.87
CA ARG A 135 -3.07 22.67 6.42
C ARG A 135 -3.50 22.03 7.73
N VAL A 136 -2.88 20.92 8.17
CA VAL A 136 -3.21 20.26 9.45
C VAL A 136 -2.20 20.66 10.52
N GLN A 137 -2.69 20.98 11.72
CA GLN A 137 -1.86 21.29 12.90
C GLN A 137 -0.86 20.16 13.17
N SER A 138 0.37 20.50 13.58
CA SER A 138 1.47 19.55 13.81
C SER A 138 1.08 18.37 14.68
N GLU A 139 0.33 18.63 15.76
CA GLU A 139 -0.10 17.63 16.74
C GLU A 139 -1.09 16.61 16.16
N LYS A 140 -1.84 17.00 15.12
CA LYS A 140 -2.88 16.17 14.48
C LYS A 140 -2.44 15.53 13.17
N ARG A 141 -1.27 15.90 12.61
CA ARG A 141 -0.80 15.43 11.29
C ARG A 141 -0.70 13.91 11.22
N ALA A 142 -0.15 13.27 12.25
CA ALA A 142 -0.02 11.82 12.29
C ALA A 142 -1.39 11.11 12.25
N ALA A 143 -2.35 11.57 13.07
CA ALA A 143 -3.70 11.03 13.10
C ALA A 143 -4.44 11.29 11.77
N ALA A 144 -4.27 12.47 11.17
CA ALA A 144 -4.86 12.80 9.88
C ALA A 144 -4.30 11.92 8.74
N ALA A 145 -2.98 11.73 8.69
CA ALA A 145 -2.35 10.84 7.72
C ALA A 145 -2.84 9.39 7.88
N THR A 146 -2.95 8.90 9.11
CA THR A 146 -3.49 7.57 9.40
C THR A 146 -4.93 7.43 8.94
N ALA A 147 -5.80 8.43 9.22
CA ALA A 147 -7.18 8.43 8.78
C ALA A 147 -7.31 8.39 7.25
N VAL A 148 -6.52 9.19 6.55
CA VAL A 148 -6.49 9.22 5.07
C VAL A 148 -6.01 7.88 4.50
N TRP A 149 -5.02 7.25 5.13
CA TRP A 149 -4.54 5.91 4.74
C TRP A 149 -5.61 4.83 4.97
N LEU A 150 -6.26 4.83 6.14
CA LEU A 150 -7.37 3.90 6.41
C LEU A 150 -8.50 4.04 5.39
N MET A 151 -8.84 5.27 5.01
CA MET A 151 -9.86 5.51 3.98
C MET A 151 -9.44 4.98 2.61
N MET A 152 -8.14 4.96 2.27
CA MET A 152 -7.64 4.29 1.06
C MET A 152 -7.91 2.77 1.11
N ILE A 153 -7.63 2.13 2.24
CA ILE A 153 -7.89 0.69 2.42
C ILE A 153 -9.40 0.38 2.35
N VAL A 154 -10.24 1.25 2.91
CA VAL A 154 -11.70 1.17 2.72
C VAL A 154 -12.06 1.24 1.23
N GLY A 155 -11.44 2.14 0.49
CA GLY A 155 -11.61 2.25 -0.96
C GLY A 155 -11.25 0.95 -1.68
N PHE A 156 -10.13 0.32 -1.33
CA PHE A 156 -9.73 -1.00 -1.86
C PHE A 156 -10.79 -2.06 -1.56
N ALA A 157 -11.17 -2.24 -0.29
CA ALA A 157 -12.08 -3.28 0.14
C ALA A 157 -13.47 -3.16 -0.49
N VAL A 158 -14.04 -1.95 -0.46
CA VAL A 158 -15.38 -1.66 -1.00
C VAL A 158 -15.38 -1.85 -2.51
N THR A 159 -14.38 -1.31 -3.21
CA THR A 159 -14.34 -1.39 -4.68
C THR A 159 -14.11 -2.82 -5.13
N ALA A 160 -13.16 -3.56 -4.54
CA ALA A 160 -12.94 -4.95 -4.90
C ALA A 160 -14.18 -5.82 -4.62
N GLY A 161 -14.85 -5.61 -3.48
CA GLY A 161 -16.08 -6.34 -3.13
C GLY A 161 -17.22 -6.04 -4.09
N CYS A 162 -17.49 -4.76 -4.40
CA CYS A 162 -18.56 -4.36 -5.31
C CYS A 162 -18.25 -4.72 -6.77
N ALA A 163 -17.03 -4.45 -7.23
CA ALA A 163 -16.61 -4.76 -8.61
C ALA A 163 -16.65 -6.26 -8.85
N GLY A 164 -16.23 -7.07 -7.86
CA GLY A 164 -16.30 -8.52 -7.97
C GLY A 164 -17.72 -9.03 -8.24
N GLN A 165 -18.73 -8.50 -7.54
CA GLN A 165 -20.13 -8.85 -7.76
C GLN A 165 -20.64 -8.39 -9.12
N LEU A 166 -20.19 -7.23 -9.60
CA LEU A 166 -20.59 -6.67 -10.89
C LEU A 166 -19.92 -7.38 -12.09
N LEU A 167 -18.78 -8.04 -11.88
CA LEU A 167 -18.03 -8.74 -12.91
C LEU A 167 -18.60 -10.12 -13.24
N ASP A 168 -19.43 -10.72 -12.42
CA ASP A 168 -20.05 -12.02 -12.69
C ASP A 168 -21.42 -11.89 -13.38
N PRO A 169 -21.70 -12.70 -14.41
CA PRO A 169 -20.74 -13.51 -15.18
C PRO A 169 -19.77 -12.65 -15.99
N TYR A 170 -18.51 -13.07 -16.09
CA TYR A 170 -17.46 -12.30 -16.77
C TYR A 170 -17.77 -12.09 -18.25
N SER A 171 -17.55 -10.85 -18.72
CA SER A 171 -17.47 -10.52 -20.15
C SER A 171 -16.55 -9.31 -20.37
N PRO A 172 -15.91 -9.18 -21.55
CA PRO A 172 -15.08 -8.02 -21.89
C PRO A 172 -15.81 -6.69 -21.74
N THR A 173 -17.07 -6.62 -22.19
CA THR A 173 -17.91 -5.43 -22.08
C THR A 173 -18.24 -5.09 -20.63
N ARG A 174 -18.47 -6.10 -19.80
CA ARG A 174 -18.76 -5.92 -18.37
C ARG A 174 -17.52 -5.42 -17.63
N LEU A 175 -16.33 -5.92 -17.94
CA LEU A 175 -15.07 -5.42 -17.37
C LEU A 175 -14.88 -3.93 -17.68
N LEU A 176 -15.06 -3.54 -18.95
CA LEU A 176 -14.96 -2.13 -19.36
C LEU A 176 -16.01 -1.27 -18.65
N GLY A 177 -17.25 -1.76 -18.54
CA GLY A 177 -18.35 -1.09 -17.84
C GLY A 177 -18.06 -0.88 -16.35
N VAL A 178 -17.54 -1.89 -15.66
CA VAL A 178 -17.15 -1.80 -14.24
C VAL A 178 -16.01 -0.79 -14.07
N THR A 179 -14.96 -0.88 -14.89
CA THR A 179 -13.86 0.09 -14.85
C THR A 179 -14.34 1.52 -15.07
N LEU A 180 -15.19 1.73 -16.08
CA LEU A 180 -15.76 3.05 -16.37
C LEU A 180 -16.59 3.57 -15.19
N THR A 181 -17.43 2.73 -14.59
CA THR A 181 -18.26 3.08 -13.42
C THR A 181 -17.39 3.49 -12.23
N VAL A 182 -16.36 2.71 -11.92
CA VAL A 182 -15.44 3.01 -10.83
C VAL A 182 -14.66 4.30 -11.09
N CYS A 183 -14.12 4.48 -12.30
CA CYS A 183 -13.38 5.70 -12.66
C CYS A 183 -14.28 6.94 -12.59
N THR A 184 -15.51 6.86 -13.13
CA THR A 184 -16.48 7.97 -13.11
C THR A 184 -16.90 8.29 -11.68
N GLY A 185 -17.23 7.28 -10.87
CA GLY A 185 -17.58 7.45 -9.45
C GLY A 185 -16.43 8.07 -8.65
N ALA A 186 -15.21 7.59 -8.85
CA ALA A 186 -14.01 8.13 -8.21
C ALA A 186 -13.77 9.60 -8.59
N MET A 187 -13.98 9.97 -9.85
CA MET A 187 -13.87 11.36 -10.30
C MET A 187 -14.95 12.25 -9.70
N ILE A 188 -16.21 11.81 -9.68
CA ILE A 188 -17.32 12.56 -9.06
C ILE A 188 -17.02 12.80 -7.56
N ILE A 189 -16.65 11.74 -6.83
CA ILE A 189 -16.29 11.85 -5.40
C ILE A 189 -15.12 12.81 -5.21
N THR A 190 -14.09 12.73 -6.05
CA THR A 190 -12.92 13.62 -6.00
C THR A 190 -13.33 15.08 -6.20
N LEU A 191 -14.15 15.39 -7.20
CA LEU A 191 -14.61 16.74 -7.49
C LEU A 191 -15.46 17.31 -6.35
N ILE A 192 -16.38 16.51 -5.79
CA ILE A 192 -17.19 16.91 -4.62
C ILE A 192 -16.30 17.13 -3.41
N ALA A 193 -15.36 16.22 -3.16
CA ALA A 193 -14.46 16.31 -2.01
C ALA A 193 -13.54 17.53 -2.06
N LEU A 194 -13.08 17.93 -3.24
CA LEU A 194 -12.19 19.07 -3.43
C LEU A 194 -12.94 20.39 -3.65
N PHE A 195 -14.26 20.37 -3.81
CA PHE A 195 -15.03 21.58 -4.06
C PHE A 195 -14.82 22.60 -2.95
N ARG A 196 -14.31 23.79 -3.30
CA ARG A 196 -14.01 24.89 -2.37
C ARG A 196 -13.11 24.48 -1.17
N LEU A 197 -12.24 23.48 -1.31
CA LEU A 197 -11.35 23.07 -0.22
C LEU A 197 -10.21 24.06 0.01
N GLU A 198 -9.65 24.62 -1.07
CA GLU A 198 -8.63 25.68 -1.04
C GLU A 198 -9.30 27.01 -1.45
N HIS A 199 -9.88 27.72 -0.49
CA HIS A 199 -10.67 28.95 -0.80
C HIS A 199 -9.90 30.24 -0.60
N ASP A 200 -8.81 30.24 0.19
CA ASP A 200 -8.05 31.47 0.47
C ASP A 200 -6.72 31.52 -0.31
N PRO A 201 -6.55 32.51 -1.23
CA PRO A 201 -5.31 32.70 -1.98
C PRO A 201 -4.19 33.41 -1.19
N GLY A 202 -4.37 33.66 0.09
CA GLY A 202 -3.54 34.58 0.87
C GLY A 202 -2.57 33.99 1.88
N ASP A 203 -2.39 32.67 1.93
CA ASP A 203 -1.42 32.09 2.85
C ASP A 203 -0.02 32.09 2.21
N GLU A 204 0.82 33.02 2.65
CA GLU A 204 2.25 33.03 2.38
C GLU A 204 2.86 31.66 2.71
N ILE A 205 3.50 31.07 1.72
CA ILE A 205 4.36 29.90 1.90
C ILE A 205 5.50 30.37 2.78
N ILE A 206 5.55 29.92 4.04
CA ILE A 206 6.73 30.08 4.87
C ILE A 206 7.81 29.23 4.23
N GLU A 207 8.69 29.85 3.44
CA GLU A 207 9.88 29.19 2.91
C GLU A 207 10.73 28.72 4.10
N PRO A 208 11.16 27.45 4.11
CA PRO A 208 12.12 26.99 5.13
C PRO A 208 13.41 27.80 4.99
N ASP A 209 13.95 28.26 6.12
CA ASP A 209 15.20 28.99 6.19
C ASP A 209 16.33 28.23 5.47
N ALA A 210 16.76 28.77 4.33
CA ALA A 210 17.75 28.15 3.45
C ALA A 210 19.14 28.00 4.10
N SER A 211 19.38 28.60 5.27
CA SER A 211 20.68 28.60 5.96
C SER A 211 21.06 27.28 6.64
N GLN A 212 20.18 26.27 6.71
CA GLN A 212 20.42 24.98 7.37
C GLN A 212 20.32 23.77 6.42
N ILE A 213 20.42 23.94 5.12
CA ILE A 213 20.30 22.83 4.17
C ILE A 213 21.59 22.00 4.17
N VAL A 214 21.60 20.94 4.96
CA VAL A 214 22.62 19.87 4.86
C VAL A 214 22.41 19.16 3.51
N PRO A 215 23.49 18.94 2.69
CA PRO A 215 23.37 18.22 1.44
C PRO A 215 22.68 16.87 1.64
N PHE A 216 21.70 16.54 0.82
CA PHE A 216 20.89 15.32 0.95
C PHE A 216 21.72 14.04 1.11
N ARG A 217 22.82 13.91 0.34
CA ARG A 217 23.73 12.75 0.43
C ARG A 217 24.37 12.59 1.82
N THR A 218 24.76 13.70 2.44
CA THR A 218 25.35 13.69 3.79
C THR A 218 24.31 13.31 4.83
N ALA A 219 23.11 13.93 4.76
CA ALA A 219 22.02 13.62 5.66
C ALA A 219 21.57 12.15 5.55
N LEU A 220 21.50 11.61 4.34
CA LEU A 220 21.18 10.20 4.08
C LEU A 220 22.24 9.26 4.63
N ALA A 221 23.55 9.57 4.42
CA ALA A 221 24.65 8.76 4.92
C ALA A 221 24.67 8.71 6.44
N ASP A 222 24.36 9.81 7.11
CA ASP A 222 24.29 9.88 8.56
C ASP A 222 23.12 9.08 9.13
N VAL A 223 21.92 9.17 8.51
CA VAL A 223 20.76 8.34 8.88
C VAL A 223 21.06 6.85 8.67
N TRP A 224 21.76 6.49 7.61
CA TRP A 224 22.14 5.09 7.36
C TRP A 224 23.14 4.56 8.40
N ARG A 225 23.98 5.41 8.98
CA ARG A 225 24.91 5.05 10.08
C ARG A 225 24.19 4.80 11.39
N GLU A 226 23.00 5.35 11.59
CA GLU A 226 22.17 5.08 12.75
C GLU A 226 21.66 3.62 12.71
N SER A 227 22.05 2.79 13.67
CA SER A 227 21.72 1.36 13.70
C SER A 227 20.22 1.11 13.68
N ALA A 228 19.43 1.88 14.44
CA ALA A 228 17.97 1.74 14.49
C ALA A 228 17.31 2.09 13.15
N ALA A 229 17.71 3.20 12.52
CA ALA A 229 17.16 3.63 11.23
C ALA A 229 17.48 2.63 10.11
N ARG A 230 18.73 2.13 10.05
CA ARG A 230 19.16 1.13 9.09
C ARG A 230 18.40 -0.19 9.26
N GLN A 231 18.31 -0.72 10.48
CA GLN A 231 17.60 -1.98 10.74
C GLN A 231 16.12 -1.86 10.43
N PHE A 232 15.52 -0.73 10.77
CA PHE A 232 14.13 -0.46 10.43
C PHE A 232 13.90 -0.34 8.92
N THR A 233 14.83 0.29 8.17
CA THR A 233 14.78 0.37 6.70
C THR A 233 14.81 -1.03 6.08
N ILE A 234 15.70 -1.91 6.55
CA ILE A 234 15.79 -3.28 6.05
C ILE A 234 14.52 -4.07 6.40
N PHE A 235 13.97 -3.89 7.61
CA PHE A 235 12.71 -4.49 8.01
C PHE A 235 11.56 -4.05 7.09
N ILE A 236 11.39 -2.74 6.85
CA ILE A 236 10.37 -2.20 5.95
C ILE A 236 10.55 -2.80 4.54
N PHE A 237 11.78 -2.81 4.02
CA PHE A 237 12.05 -3.35 2.69
C PHE A 237 11.63 -4.81 2.57
N ILE A 238 12.09 -5.69 3.47
CA ILE A 238 11.80 -7.14 3.41
C ILE A 238 10.32 -7.44 3.65
N SER A 239 9.69 -6.79 4.64
CA SER A 239 8.27 -7.01 4.94
C SER A 239 7.35 -6.52 3.82
N MET A 240 7.64 -5.36 3.22
CA MET A 240 6.85 -4.82 2.13
C MET A 240 7.09 -5.57 0.81
N LEU A 241 8.28 -6.13 0.62
CA LEU A 241 8.58 -7.00 -0.51
C LEU A 241 7.74 -8.28 -0.43
N ALA A 242 7.67 -8.93 0.73
CA ALA A 242 6.82 -10.11 0.95
C ALA A 242 5.32 -9.75 0.78
N TYR A 243 4.90 -8.61 1.32
CA TYR A 243 3.52 -8.14 1.18
C TYR A 243 3.13 -7.91 -0.28
N SER A 244 3.98 -7.27 -1.07
CA SER A 244 3.68 -6.94 -2.47
C SER A 244 3.72 -8.17 -3.38
N ALA A 245 4.55 -9.17 -3.09
CA ALA A 245 4.63 -10.40 -3.87
C ALA A 245 3.31 -11.16 -3.84
N GLN A 246 2.73 -11.37 -2.65
CA GLN A 246 1.47 -12.10 -2.48
C GLN A 246 0.27 -11.43 -3.19
N ASP A 247 0.24 -10.09 -3.25
CA ASP A 247 -0.89 -9.36 -3.82
C ASP A 247 -1.11 -9.67 -5.31
N LEU A 248 -0.04 -9.93 -6.07
CA LEU A 248 -0.13 -10.20 -7.51
C LEU A 248 -0.38 -11.68 -7.84
N ILE A 249 -0.11 -12.60 -6.91
CA ILE A 249 -0.28 -14.05 -7.18
C ILE A 249 -1.55 -14.62 -6.55
N LEU A 250 -2.17 -13.94 -5.60
CA LEU A 250 -3.35 -14.43 -4.87
C LEU A 250 -4.56 -14.66 -5.78
N GLU A 251 -4.92 -13.68 -6.62
CA GLU A 251 -6.08 -13.82 -7.51
C GLU A 251 -5.85 -14.83 -8.64
N PRO A 252 -4.69 -14.85 -9.34
CA PRO A 252 -4.36 -15.95 -10.25
C PRO A 252 -4.40 -17.32 -9.59
N PHE A 253 -3.88 -17.45 -8.38
CA PHE A 253 -3.97 -18.69 -7.60
C PHE A 253 -5.41 -19.12 -7.37
N ALA A 254 -6.28 -18.22 -6.91
CA ALA A 254 -7.69 -18.51 -6.68
C ALA A 254 -8.40 -18.94 -7.97
N GLY A 255 -8.09 -18.30 -9.11
CA GLY A 255 -8.65 -18.67 -10.41
C GLY A 255 -8.15 -20.02 -10.91
N THR A 256 -6.83 -20.26 -10.82
CA THR A 256 -6.20 -21.47 -11.41
C THR A 256 -6.41 -22.71 -10.57
N VAL A 257 -6.31 -22.61 -9.24
CA VAL A 257 -6.35 -23.80 -8.34
C VAL A 257 -7.76 -24.05 -7.79
N PHE A 258 -8.53 -22.98 -7.53
CA PHE A 258 -9.87 -23.09 -6.94
C PHE A 258 -11.00 -22.90 -7.96
N GLY A 259 -10.68 -22.52 -9.19
CA GLY A 259 -11.67 -22.32 -10.26
C GLY A 259 -12.54 -21.07 -10.04
N PHE A 260 -12.07 -20.09 -9.27
CA PHE A 260 -12.82 -18.85 -9.05
C PHE A 260 -12.98 -18.05 -10.34
N THR A 261 -14.17 -17.54 -10.57
CA THR A 261 -14.45 -16.58 -11.64
C THR A 261 -13.67 -15.26 -11.41
N PRO A 262 -13.52 -14.40 -12.43
CA PRO A 262 -12.95 -13.06 -12.23
C PRO A 262 -13.65 -12.25 -11.15
N GLY A 263 -14.97 -12.36 -11.04
CA GLY A 263 -15.75 -11.69 -10.02
C GLY A 263 -15.50 -12.25 -8.61
N GLU A 264 -15.45 -13.58 -8.48
CA GLU A 264 -15.15 -14.24 -7.20
C GLU A 264 -13.75 -13.94 -6.70
N SER A 265 -12.73 -13.92 -7.58
CA SER A 265 -11.34 -13.61 -7.21
C SER A 265 -11.17 -12.11 -6.86
N THR A 266 -11.84 -11.22 -7.59
CA THR A 266 -11.85 -9.79 -7.23
C THR A 266 -12.57 -9.56 -5.89
N SER A 267 -13.68 -10.28 -5.62
CA SER A 267 -14.33 -10.26 -4.30
C SER A 267 -13.42 -10.79 -3.19
N LEU A 268 -12.57 -11.77 -3.48
CA LEU A 268 -11.56 -12.30 -2.55
C LEU A 268 -10.54 -11.22 -2.16
N SER A 269 -10.11 -10.37 -3.09
CA SER A 269 -9.29 -9.19 -2.80
C SER A 269 -10.02 -8.22 -1.86
N GLY A 270 -11.35 -8.04 -2.03
CA GLY A 270 -12.18 -7.30 -1.09
C GLY A 270 -12.16 -7.89 0.32
N VAL A 271 -12.23 -9.21 0.45
CA VAL A 271 -12.12 -9.93 1.73
C VAL A 271 -10.74 -9.73 2.37
N GLN A 272 -9.66 -9.80 1.58
CA GLN A 272 -8.29 -9.51 2.02
C GLN A 272 -8.17 -8.10 2.59
N HIS A 273 -8.58 -7.08 1.84
CA HIS A 273 -8.48 -5.68 2.27
C HIS A 273 -9.44 -5.35 3.42
N GLY A 274 -10.61 -6.02 3.51
CA GLY A 274 -11.47 -5.98 4.67
C GLY A 274 -10.78 -6.51 5.93
N GLY A 275 -10.04 -7.62 5.80
CA GLY A 275 -9.17 -8.15 6.84
C GLY A 275 -8.10 -7.13 7.26
N VAL A 276 -7.40 -6.51 6.28
CA VAL A 276 -6.39 -5.47 6.54
C VAL A 276 -6.97 -4.33 7.36
N LEU A 277 -8.15 -3.84 6.99
CA LEU A 277 -8.83 -2.78 7.74
C LEU A 277 -9.11 -3.19 9.19
N ILE A 278 -9.63 -4.40 9.40
CA ILE A 278 -9.90 -4.93 10.75
C ILE A 278 -8.61 -5.07 11.55
N GLY A 279 -7.54 -5.57 10.95
CA GLY A 279 -6.22 -5.65 11.59
C GLY A 279 -5.68 -4.29 12.02
N MET A 280 -5.80 -3.28 11.18
CA MET A 280 -5.40 -1.91 11.50
C MET A 280 -6.23 -1.33 12.65
N LEU A 281 -7.56 -1.48 12.62
CA LEU A 281 -8.45 -1.02 13.68
C LEU A 281 -8.18 -1.73 15.00
N LEU A 282 -7.93 -3.03 14.98
CA LEU A 282 -7.60 -3.82 16.16
C LEU A 282 -6.35 -3.29 16.86
N VAL A 283 -5.27 -3.02 16.13
CA VAL A 283 -4.04 -2.44 16.69
C VAL A 283 -4.28 -1.03 17.22
N ALA A 284 -5.04 -0.20 16.49
CA ALA A 284 -5.36 1.16 16.93
C ALA A 284 -6.16 1.16 18.24
N LEU A 285 -7.17 0.30 18.36
CA LEU A 285 -8.02 0.19 19.55
C LEU A 285 -7.27 -0.41 20.75
N VAL A 286 -6.53 -1.50 20.54
CA VAL A 286 -5.78 -2.15 21.61
C VAL A 286 -4.58 -1.29 22.00
N GLY A 287 -3.89 -0.69 21.05
CA GLY A 287 -2.78 0.24 21.33
C GLY A 287 -3.21 1.45 22.14
N SER A 288 -4.40 2.01 21.89
CA SER A 288 -4.91 3.15 22.65
C SER A 288 -5.37 2.79 24.07
N LYS A 289 -6.08 1.66 24.22
CA LYS A 289 -6.60 1.21 25.51
C LYS A 289 -5.52 0.68 26.47
N PHE A 290 -4.49 0.03 25.92
CA PHE A 290 -3.42 -0.62 26.66
C PHE A 290 -2.05 0.04 26.47
N ALA A 291 -2.04 1.36 26.20
CA ALA A 291 -0.82 2.13 25.90
C ALA A 291 0.31 1.93 26.95
N HIS A 292 -0.06 1.65 28.21
CA HIS A 292 0.88 1.43 29.31
C HIS A 292 1.24 -0.05 29.56
N GLY A 293 0.71 -1.01 28.77
CA GLY A 293 0.97 -2.45 28.90
C GLY A 293 1.79 -3.05 27.74
N ARG A 294 2.11 -4.37 27.85
CA ARG A 294 2.73 -5.14 26.75
C ARG A 294 1.92 -5.11 25.46
N ALA A 295 0.59 -5.11 25.57
CA ALA A 295 -0.33 -5.07 24.43
C ALA A 295 -0.29 -3.75 23.64
N GLY A 296 0.20 -2.64 24.24
CA GLY A 296 0.43 -1.36 23.56
C GLY A 296 1.78 -1.27 22.82
N SER A 297 2.61 -2.30 22.88
CA SER A 297 3.93 -2.29 22.23
C SER A 297 3.81 -2.46 20.71
N LEU A 298 4.11 -1.42 19.95
CA LEU A 298 4.18 -1.46 18.49
C LEU A 298 5.12 -2.55 17.96
N ARG A 299 6.21 -2.81 18.68
CA ARG A 299 7.16 -3.88 18.34
C ARG A 299 6.51 -5.27 18.41
N LEU A 300 5.70 -5.53 19.43
CA LEU A 300 4.99 -6.82 19.55
C LEU A 300 3.97 -7.00 18.42
N TRP A 301 3.30 -5.93 18.02
CA TRP A 301 2.39 -5.95 16.89
C TRP A 301 3.12 -6.13 15.55
N CYS A 302 4.29 -5.52 15.35
CA CYS A 302 5.12 -5.77 14.18
C CYS A 302 5.56 -7.23 14.10
N VAL A 303 6.14 -7.77 15.19
CA VAL A 303 6.61 -9.16 15.24
C VAL A 303 5.46 -10.15 15.13
N GLY A 304 4.42 -9.98 15.95
CA GLY A 304 3.25 -10.86 15.97
C GLY A 304 2.48 -10.85 14.66
N GLY A 305 2.30 -9.67 14.04
CA GLY A 305 1.67 -9.53 12.74
C GLY A 305 2.47 -10.22 11.62
N CYS A 306 3.80 -10.05 11.59
CA CYS A 306 4.65 -10.77 10.63
C CYS A 306 4.60 -12.29 10.82
N ILE A 307 4.59 -12.80 12.07
CA ILE A 307 4.45 -14.24 12.34
C ILE A 307 3.07 -14.73 11.89
N ALA A 308 2.00 -14.00 12.20
CA ALA A 308 0.65 -14.35 11.80
C ALA A 308 0.50 -14.35 10.26
N SER A 309 1.14 -13.38 9.56
CA SER A 309 1.20 -13.35 8.09
C SER A 309 1.95 -14.57 7.54
N ALA A 310 3.08 -14.94 8.15
CA ALA A 310 3.82 -16.14 7.77
C ALA A 310 2.98 -17.42 7.94
N ILE A 311 2.23 -17.55 9.03
CA ILE A 311 1.32 -18.70 9.27
C ILE A 311 0.20 -18.72 8.23
N ALA A 312 -0.40 -17.58 7.92
CA ALA A 312 -1.46 -17.50 6.91
C ALA A 312 -0.95 -17.87 5.51
N LEU A 313 0.26 -17.42 5.14
CA LEU A 313 0.93 -17.78 3.89
C LEU A 313 1.31 -19.27 3.84
N ALA A 314 1.79 -19.83 4.95
CA ALA A 314 1.99 -21.27 5.05
C ALA A 314 0.66 -22.03 4.87
N GLY A 315 -0.46 -21.48 5.37
CA GLY A 315 -1.80 -21.99 5.09
C GLY A 315 -2.14 -21.96 3.60
N LEU A 316 -1.80 -20.90 2.87
CA LEU A 316 -1.98 -20.82 1.41
C LEU A 316 -1.06 -21.82 0.67
N ALA A 317 0.16 -22.04 1.17
CA ALA A 317 1.03 -23.08 0.63
C ALA A 317 0.39 -24.48 0.74
N VAL A 318 -0.22 -24.80 1.90
CA VAL A 318 -1.00 -26.03 2.08
C VAL A 318 -2.23 -26.04 1.18
N ALA A 319 -2.93 -24.90 1.03
CA ALA A 319 -4.08 -24.76 0.15
C ALA A 319 -3.77 -25.13 -1.30
N GLY A 320 -2.55 -24.83 -1.78
CA GLY A 320 -2.08 -25.23 -3.10
C GLY A 320 -2.01 -26.75 -3.30
N HIS A 321 -1.80 -27.52 -2.24
CA HIS A 321 -1.78 -28.99 -2.28
C HIS A 321 -3.16 -29.61 -2.07
N VAL A 322 -3.99 -28.99 -1.20
CA VAL A 322 -5.32 -29.51 -0.83
C VAL A 322 -6.38 -29.13 -1.86
N GLY A 323 -6.29 -27.97 -2.46
CA GLY A 323 -7.26 -27.45 -3.42
C GLY A 323 -8.60 -27.03 -2.81
N PRO A 324 -9.73 -27.16 -3.57
CA PRO A 324 -11.06 -26.63 -3.21
C PRO A 324 -11.62 -26.93 -1.81
N PRO A 325 -11.30 -28.07 -1.15
CA PRO A 325 -11.73 -28.29 0.25
C PRO A 325 -11.15 -27.28 1.26
N TRP A 326 -10.07 -26.56 0.89
CA TRP A 326 -9.46 -25.56 1.78
C TRP A 326 -10.34 -24.32 1.95
N PRO A 327 -10.51 -23.78 3.17
CA PRO A 327 -11.32 -22.58 3.41
C PRO A 327 -10.57 -21.30 2.99
N LEU A 328 -10.38 -21.11 1.67
CA LEU A 328 -9.56 -20.06 1.10
C LEU A 328 -9.95 -18.66 1.57
N LYS A 329 -11.26 -18.33 1.57
CA LYS A 329 -11.75 -17.00 1.99
C LYS A 329 -11.40 -16.68 3.44
N ALA A 330 -11.52 -17.67 4.33
CA ALA A 330 -11.15 -17.50 5.74
C ALA A 330 -9.63 -17.31 5.91
N ASN A 331 -8.83 -18.09 5.20
CA ASN A 331 -7.37 -17.97 5.23
C ASN A 331 -6.91 -16.59 4.73
N VAL A 332 -7.46 -16.13 3.61
CA VAL A 332 -7.14 -14.81 3.02
C VAL A 332 -7.58 -13.67 3.93
N PHE A 333 -8.76 -13.79 4.58
CA PHE A 333 -9.21 -12.83 5.57
C PHE A 333 -8.23 -12.72 6.75
N LEU A 334 -7.81 -13.85 7.33
CA LEU A 334 -6.84 -13.88 8.43
C LEU A 334 -5.48 -13.35 8.02
N MET A 335 -5.03 -13.63 6.79
CA MET A 335 -3.83 -13.04 6.21
C MET A 335 -3.97 -11.51 6.13
N GLY A 336 -5.13 -11.01 5.67
CA GLY A 336 -5.43 -9.59 5.65
C GLY A 336 -5.33 -8.96 7.04
N VAL A 337 -5.96 -9.57 8.07
CA VAL A 337 -5.90 -9.10 9.46
C VAL A 337 -4.43 -9.02 9.95
N ALA A 338 -3.64 -10.05 9.70
CA ALA A 338 -2.23 -10.09 10.08
C ALA A 338 -1.42 -8.98 9.37
N ASN A 339 -1.62 -8.83 8.07
CA ASN A 339 -0.97 -7.80 7.26
C ASN A 339 -1.35 -6.37 7.71
N GLY A 340 -2.62 -6.13 8.01
CA GLY A 340 -3.09 -4.84 8.56
C GLY A 340 -2.48 -4.53 9.91
N ALA A 341 -2.40 -5.53 10.79
CA ALA A 341 -1.85 -5.38 12.13
C ALA A 341 -0.36 -4.99 12.10
N PHE A 342 0.47 -5.70 11.29
CA PHE A 342 1.88 -5.33 11.20
C PHE A 342 2.09 -4.00 10.50
N SER A 343 1.33 -3.70 9.45
CA SER A 343 1.52 -2.48 8.65
C SER A 343 1.26 -1.21 9.46
N ILE A 344 0.15 -1.15 10.21
CA ILE A 344 -0.14 0.02 11.04
C ILE A 344 0.84 0.14 12.21
N ALA A 345 1.29 -0.98 12.78
CA ALA A 345 2.30 -0.98 13.82
C ALA A 345 3.66 -0.52 13.29
N ALA A 346 4.03 -0.91 12.07
CA ALA A 346 5.24 -0.44 11.38
C ALA A 346 5.18 1.07 11.12
N ILE A 347 4.03 1.62 10.66
CA ILE A 347 3.84 3.06 10.49
C ILE A 347 3.98 3.79 11.83
N GLY A 348 3.36 3.28 12.89
CA GLY A 348 3.51 3.84 14.24
C GLY A 348 4.96 3.83 14.73
N GLN A 349 5.69 2.74 14.51
CA GLN A 349 7.11 2.61 14.83
C GLN A 349 7.97 3.58 13.99
N MET A 350 7.66 3.74 12.71
CA MET A 350 8.28 4.68 11.79
C MET A 350 8.17 6.12 12.30
N MET A 351 6.97 6.56 12.64
CA MET A 351 6.73 7.90 13.18
C MET A 351 7.51 8.14 14.47
N ARG A 352 7.53 7.15 15.35
CA ARG A 352 8.25 7.23 16.61
C ARG A 352 9.77 7.34 16.41
N LEU A 353 10.35 6.47 15.58
CA LEU A 353 11.79 6.52 15.27
C LEU A 353 12.18 7.81 14.52
N ALA A 354 11.26 8.41 13.75
CA ALA A 354 11.52 9.68 13.08
C ALA A 354 11.73 10.81 14.08
N THR A 355 10.92 10.87 15.15
CA THR A 355 10.96 11.93 16.18
C THR A 355 12.00 11.71 17.26
N GLU A 356 12.38 10.47 17.56
CA GLU A 356 13.34 10.10 18.63
C GLU A 356 14.83 10.18 18.21
N GLY A 357 15.15 10.42 16.94
CA GLY A 357 16.52 10.55 16.46
C GLY A 357 17.08 11.96 16.56
N ARG A 358 18.30 12.19 16.01
CA ARG A 358 18.90 13.53 15.97
C ARG A 358 17.93 14.52 15.34
N SER A 359 17.70 15.66 16.02
CA SER A 359 16.83 16.75 15.56
C SER A 359 17.20 17.21 14.14
N ALA A 360 16.20 17.67 13.36
CA ALA A 360 16.32 18.19 12.00
C ALA A 360 16.58 17.15 10.89
N ARG A 361 16.38 15.83 11.12
CA ARG A 361 16.52 14.78 10.08
C ARG A 361 15.28 13.88 9.91
N GLU A 362 14.17 14.29 10.47
CA GLU A 362 12.89 13.55 10.42
C GLU A 362 12.43 13.29 8.98
N GLY A 363 12.49 14.31 8.13
CA GLY A 363 12.12 14.21 6.72
C GLY A 363 13.00 13.25 5.93
N VAL A 364 14.31 13.19 6.22
CA VAL A 364 15.24 12.27 5.54
C VAL A 364 14.95 10.82 5.95
N ARG A 365 14.67 10.56 7.24
CA ARG A 365 14.28 9.22 7.72
C ARG A 365 12.98 8.77 7.08
N MET A 366 11.95 9.61 7.11
CA MET A 366 10.66 9.32 6.47
C MET A 366 10.80 9.09 4.97
N GLY A 367 11.64 9.90 4.29
CA GLY A 367 11.94 9.74 2.87
C GLY A 367 12.66 8.43 2.57
N LEU A 368 13.63 8.03 3.38
CA LEU A 368 14.36 6.76 3.23
C LEU A 368 13.41 5.56 3.36
N TRP A 369 12.55 5.57 4.38
CA TRP A 369 11.59 4.47 4.59
C TRP A 369 10.52 4.43 3.51
N GLY A 370 10.02 5.59 3.06
CA GLY A 370 9.09 5.67 1.94
C GLY A 370 9.71 5.17 0.63
N ALA A 371 10.98 5.49 0.38
CA ALA A 371 11.72 4.97 -0.77
C ALA A 371 11.93 3.44 -0.68
N ALA A 372 12.31 2.94 0.50
CA ALA A 372 12.45 1.51 0.73
C ALA A 372 11.13 0.76 0.48
N GLN A 373 10.02 1.31 0.95
CA GLN A 373 8.68 0.76 0.70
C GLN A 373 8.33 0.77 -0.80
N ALA A 374 8.53 1.88 -1.50
CA ALA A 374 8.19 1.99 -2.93
C ALA A 374 9.01 1.02 -3.78
N ILE A 375 10.32 0.89 -3.50
CA ILE A 375 11.19 -0.06 -4.17
C ILE A 375 10.74 -1.50 -3.85
N ALA A 376 10.41 -1.79 -2.59
CA ALA A 376 9.95 -3.11 -2.17
C ALA A 376 8.63 -3.51 -2.87
N PHE A 377 7.67 -2.58 -3.01
CA PHE A 377 6.43 -2.82 -3.73
C PHE A 377 6.65 -3.10 -5.22
N GLY A 378 7.51 -2.32 -5.89
CA GLY A 378 7.84 -2.54 -7.29
C GLY A 378 8.55 -3.87 -7.54
N PHE A 379 9.58 -4.16 -6.75
CA PHE A 379 10.34 -5.41 -6.89
C PHE A 379 9.61 -6.63 -6.36
N GLY A 380 8.84 -6.51 -5.27
CA GLY A 380 8.14 -7.63 -4.65
C GLY A 380 7.13 -8.25 -5.59
N GLY A 381 6.28 -7.43 -6.21
CA GLY A 381 5.31 -7.91 -7.19
C GLY A 381 5.99 -8.58 -8.40
N LEU A 382 7.05 -7.97 -8.93
CA LEU A 382 7.80 -8.54 -10.06
C LEU A 382 8.49 -9.85 -9.69
N LEU A 383 9.12 -9.93 -8.52
CA LEU A 383 9.80 -11.14 -8.07
C LEU A 383 8.80 -12.26 -7.73
N GLY A 384 7.66 -11.94 -7.12
CA GLY A 384 6.60 -12.91 -6.83
C GLY A 384 6.03 -13.52 -8.10
N THR A 385 5.73 -12.69 -9.12
CA THR A 385 5.21 -13.18 -10.40
C THR A 385 6.27 -13.95 -11.19
N ALA A 386 7.53 -13.51 -11.21
CA ALA A 386 8.62 -14.25 -11.84
C ALA A 386 8.89 -15.59 -11.15
N ALA A 387 8.85 -15.62 -9.81
CA ALA A 387 8.97 -16.86 -9.05
C ALA A 387 7.79 -17.81 -9.33
N SER A 388 6.59 -17.27 -9.51
CA SER A 388 5.41 -18.04 -9.90
C SER A 388 5.60 -18.67 -11.28
N ASP A 389 6.02 -17.92 -12.29
CA ASP A 389 6.25 -18.44 -13.64
C ASP A 389 7.36 -19.51 -13.63
N LEU A 390 8.47 -19.27 -12.92
CA LEU A 390 9.56 -20.23 -12.79
C LEU A 390 9.08 -21.53 -12.09
N ALA A 391 8.27 -21.39 -11.02
CA ALA A 391 7.72 -22.54 -10.32
C ALA A 391 6.79 -23.36 -11.22
N HIS A 392 5.95 -22.71 -12.05
CA HIS A 392 5.08 -23.39 -13.01
C HIS A 392 5.87 -24.11 -14.12
N TRP A 393 7.04 -23.59 -14.49
CA TRP A 393 7.90 -24.25 -15.47
C TRP A 393 8.60 -25.49 -14.92
N ILE A 394 8.92 -25.52 -13.63
CA ILE A 394 9.70 -26.60 -13.00
C ILE A 394 8.80 -27.66 -12.35
N LEU A 395 7.66 -27.23 -11.77
CA LEU A 395 6.82 -28.07 -10.92
C LEU A 395 5.61 -28.65 -11.68
N PRO A 396 5.17 -29.89 -11.34
CA PRO A 396 4.21 -30.63 -12.15
C PRO A 396 2.77 -30.12 -12.07
N SER A 397 2.43 -29.31 -11.06
CA SER A 397 1.07 -28.79 -10.89
C SER A 397 1.05 -27.33 -10.46
N SER A 398 0.05 -26.60 -10.92
CA SER A 398 -0.13 -25.18 -10.55
C SER A 398 -0.30 -24.99 -9.03
N GLY A 399 -0.99 -25.89 -8.36
CA GLY A 399 -1.16 -25.81 -6.90
C GLY A 399 0.16 -25.90 -6.14
N VAL A 400 1.04 -26.83 -6.55
CA VAL A 400 2.39 -26.97 -5.97
C VAL A 400 3.26 -25.76 -6.32
N ALA A 401 3.15 -25.24 -7.54
CA ALA A 401 3.91 -24.06 -7.98
C ALA A 401 3.56 -22.85 -7.11
N TYR A 402 2.30 -22.48 -7.01
CA TYR A 402 1.86 -21.37 -6.14
C TYR A 402 2.19 -21.63 -4.67
N GLY A 403 1.96 -22.85 -4.18
CA GLY A 403 2.28 -23.26 -2.80
C GLY A 403 3.74 -23.02 -2.45
N THR A 404 4.66 -23.32 -3.38
CA THR A 404 6.11 -23.09 -3.21
C THR A 404 6.44 -21.59 -3.09
N VAL A 405 5.79 -20.75 -3.90
CA VAL A 405 5.98 -19.29 -3.84
C VAL A 405 5.46 -18.75 -2.50
N PHE A 406 4.25 -19.12 -2.08
CA PHE A 406 3.71 -18.74 -0.77
C PHE A 406 4.58 -19.21 0.40
N ALA A 407 5.18 -20.41 0.31
CA ALA A 407 6.13 -20.86 1.33
C ALA A 407 7.39 -19.97 1.39
N GLY A 408 7.91 -19.55 0.23
CA GLY A 408 9.02 -18.60 0.16
C GLY A 408 8.67 -17.24 0.78
N GLU A 409 7.47 -16.73 0.51
CA GLU A 409 6.97 -15.47 1.11
C GLU A 409 6.76 -15.61 2.62
N ALA A 410 6.28 -16.76 3.10
CA ALA A 410 6.18 -17.04 4.53
C ALA A 410 7.55 -16.94 5.21
N LEU A 411 8.61 -17.46 4.58
CA LEU A 411 9.99 -17.34 5.08
C LEU A 411 10.46 -15.87 5.11
N LEU A 412 10.09 -15.06 4.11
CA LEU A 412 10.40 -13.62 4.13
C LEU A 412 9.70 -12.90 5.31
N PHE A 413 8.45 -13.26 5.64
CA PHE A 413 7.77 -12.72 6.81
C PHE A 413 8.39 -13.21 8.13
N VAL A 414 8.87 -14.45 8.21
CA VAL A 414 9.67 -14.93 9.36
C VAL A 414 10.95 -14.11 9.50
N ALA A 415 11.68 -13.87 8.40
CA ALA A 415 12.86 -13.01 8.40
C ALA A 415 12.52 -11.58 8.84
N SER A 416 11.38 -11.04 8.39
CA SER A 416 10.87 -9.72 8.80
C SER A 416 10.57 -9.69 10.32
N ALA A 417 9.96 -10.73 10.87
CA ALA A 417 9.70 -10.85 12.31
C ALA A 417 11.00 -10.86 13.14
N LEU A 418 12.01 -11.59 12.65
CA LEU A 418 13.34 -11.62 13.27
C LEU A 418 14.02 -10.25 13.22
N LEU A 419 13.94 -9.54 12.08
CA LEU A 419 14.46 -8.18 11.95
C LEU A 419 13.74 -7.21 12.89
N ALA A 420 12.40 -7.23 12.91
CA ALA A 420 11.59 -6.41 13.81
C ALA A 420 11.94 -6.66 15.30
N SER A 421 12.21 -7.91 15.66
CA SER A 421 12.62 -8.28 17.02
C SER A 421 13.98 -7.76 17.44
N ARG A 422 14.85 -7.41 16.48
CA ARG A 422 16.24 -6.92 16.72
C ARG A 422 16.35 -5.40 16.66
N ILE A 423 15.30 -4.68 16.27
CA ILE A 423 15.33 -3.21 16.25
C ILE A 423 15.64 -2.71 17.68
N PRO A 424 16.71 -1.92 17.89
CA PRO A 424 17.10 -1.47 19.21
C PRO A 424 15.98 -0.66 19.87
N MET A 425 15.78 -0.87 21.16
CA MET A 425 14.95 0.02 21.96
C MET A 425 15.69 1.35 22.12
N THR A 426 14.98 2.47 21.95
CA THR A 426 15.53 3.79 22.19
C THR A 426 15.83 4.00 23.67
N GLU A 427 16.72 4.93 24.01
CA GLU A 427 17.10 5.23 25.40
C GLU A 427 15.89 5.50 26.29
N HIS A 428 14.94 6.27 25.80
CA HIS A 428 13.69 6.54 26.51
C HIS A 428 12.84 5.27 26.80
N GLN A 429 12.87 4.28 25.93
CA GLN A 429 12.20 2.98 26.17
C GLN A 429 12.96 2.15 27.21
N ARG A 430 14.30 2.22 27.21
CA ARG A 430 15.13 1.54 28.22
C ARG A 430 14.88 2.14 29.59
N GLU A 431 14.81 3.47 29.68
CA GLU A 431 14.52 4.19 30.95
C GLU A 431 13.11 3.86 31.47
N GLN A 432 12.08 3.89 30.60
CA GLN A 432 10.71 3.50 30.98
C GLN A 432 10.63 2.03 31.41
N GLN A 433 11.35 1.13 30.76
CA GLN A 433 11.40 -0.28 31.12
C GLN A 433 12.15 -0.49 32.44
N SER A 434 13.24 0.22 32.66
CA SER A 434 14.02 0.19 33.92
C SER A 434 13.19 0.76 35.08
N ALA A 435 12.48 1.87 34.87
CA ALA A 435 11.60 2.43 35.88
C ALA A 435 10.43 1.50 36.24
N ARG A 436 9.90 0.71 35.27
CA ARG A 436 8.85 -0.30 35.54
C ARG A 436 9.37 -1.52 36.32
N VAL A 437 10.58 -1.94 36.03
CA VAL A 437 11.20 -3.06 36.78
C VAL A 437 11.54 -2.63 38.22
N ALA A 438 11.82 -1.34 38.44
CA ALA A 438 12.13 -0.77 39.75
C ALA A 438 10.87 -0.47 40.61
N GLN A 439 9.66 -0.48 40.05
CA GLN A 439 8.43 -0.38 40.85
C GLN A 439 8.04 -1.75 41.41
N PRO A 440 8.10 -1.98 42.72
CA PRO A 440 7.64 -3.23 43.31
C PRO A 440 6.12 -3.37 43.07
N SER A 441 5.72 -4.56 42.62
CA SER A 441 4.32 -4.96 42.50
C SER A 441 3.70 -4.94 43.91
N PHE A 442 3.04 -3.84 44.27
CA PHE A 442 2.09 -3.87 45.38
C PHE A 442 0.84 -4.61 44.89
N SER A 443 0.78 -5.89 45.28
CA SER A 443 -0.42 -6.72 45.22
C SER A 443 -1.42 -6.30 46.29
#